data_5b0b2e016755e6960925236b42dbfffc
#
_entry.id   5b0b2e016755e6960925236b42dbfffc
#
_cell.length_a   1.000
_cell.length_b   1.000
_cell.length_c   1.000
_cell.angle_alpha   90.00
_cell.angle_beta   90.00
_cell.angle_gamma   90.00
#
_symmetry.space_group_name_H-M   'P 1'
#
loop_
_entity.id
_entity.type
_entity.pdbx_description
1 polymer ?
#
loop_
_entity_poly.entity_id
_entity_poly.type
_entity_poly.pdbx_seq_one_letter_code
_entity_poly.pdbx_strand_id
1 'polypeptide(L)'
;MSDVILNNPYLMLLLEHFGIELPLQEKTMHEVCCENNINTEVFLTFANLYNGNKYVPKSPFTYADVLTIVNYLKNSHSYYSEEIYPNILGTIKQMYQLNTHKEMALVEKFFGTYFSEVKEHLEYENKIVFPYILELIRKIENPDYPIGQIKYSVEEYQDNHDDIEEKLDDLKNLLIKYLPQKNDQVLRRKLLFNLFELEYDLNIHSQIEDLILIPLVAKMESHLTKKMQ
;
A
#
# COMPACT_ATOMS: atom_id res chain seq x y z
N MET A 1 11.11 -11.45 -16.99
CA MET A 1 10.13 -10.77 -16.12
C MET A 1 8.73 -11.37 -16.25
N SER A 2 8.21 -11.52 -17.46
CA SER A 2 6.85 -12.02 -17.72
C SER A 2 6.54 -13.35 -17.02
N ASP A 3 7.46 -14.32 -17.03
CA ASP A 3 7.26 -15.63 -16.39
C ASP A 3 7.04 -15.53 -14.87
N VAL A 4 7.65 -14.54 -14.21
CA VAL A 4 7.49 -14.34 -12.76
C VAL A 4 6.08 -13.83 -12.47
N ILE A 5 5.55 -12.93 -13.30
CA ILE A 5 4.19 -12.39 -13.18
C ILE A 5 3.15 -13.48 -13.46
N LEU A 6 3.38 -14.32 -14.49
CA LEU A 6 2.48 -15.43 -14.82
C LEU A 6 2.36 -16.46 -13.68
N ASN A 7 3.40 -16.59 -12.84
CA ASN A 7 3.37 -17.45 -11.66
C ASN A 7 2.75 -16.79 -10.43
N ASN A 8 2.79 -15.45 -10.33
CA ASN A 8 2.14 -14.70 -9.27
C ASN A 8 1.45 -13.45 -9.85
N PRO A 9 0.14 -13.50 -10.10
CA PRO A 9 -0.59 -12.39 -10.71
C PRO A 9 -0.63 -11.12 -9.84
N TYR A 10 -0.45 -11.20 -8.53
CA TYR A 10 -0.39 -10.02 -7.66
C TYR A 10 0.82 -9.12 -7.93
N LEU A 11 1.84 -9.62 -8.64
CA LEU A 11 2.94 -8.78 -9.15
C LEU A 11 2.49 -7.75 -10.20
N MET A 12 1.27 -7.85 -10.70
CA MET A 12 0.66 -6.78 -11.50
C MET A 12 0.47 -5.51 -10.67
N LEU A 13 0.01 -5.64 -9.43
CA LEU A 13 -0.12 -4.49 -8.50
C LEU A 13 1.25 -3.88 -8.19
N LEU A 14 2.27 -4.72 -7.99
CA LEU A 14 3.65 -4.23 -7.82
C LEU A 14 4.09 -3.35 -9.00
N LEU A 15 3.84 -3.78 -10.24
CA LEU A 15 4.18 -2.98 -11.43
C LEU A 15 3.40 -1.67 -11.46
N GLU A 16 2.11 -1.74 -11.23
CA GLU A 16 1.21 -0.59 -11.23
C GLU A 16 1.64 0.46 -10.19
N HIS A 17 1.94 0.02 -8.96
CA HIS A 17 2.41 0.92 -7.91
C HIS A 17 3.80 1.53 -8.19
N PHE A 18 4.65 0.84 -8.96
CA PHE A 18 5.88 1.45 -9.50
C PHE A 18 5.64 2.33 -10.73
N GLY A 19 4.42 2.39 -11.28
CA GLY A 19 4.11 3.11 -12.51
C GLY A 19 4.68 2.45 -13.76
N ILE A 20 4.91 1.14 -13.73
CA ILE A 20 5.46 0.36 -14.85
C ILE A 20 4.32 -0.12 -15.73
N GLU A 21 4.30 0.36 -16.97
CA GLU A 21 3.28 0.01 -17.95
C GLU A 21 3.59 -1.30 -18.69
N LEU A 22 2.53 -2.01 -19.11
CA LEU A 22 2.61 -3.14 -20.02
C LEU A 22 2.56 -2.67 -21.50
N PRO A 23 3.12 -3.43 -22.46
CA PRO A 23 3.75 -4.74 -22.32
C PRO A 23 5.23 -4.69 -21.93
N LEU A 24 5.67 -5.64 -21.10
CA LEU A 24 7.09 -5.76 -20.71
C LEU A 24 7.98 -6.36 -21.80
N GLN A 25 7.39 -6.98 -22.83
CA GLN A 25 8.11 -7.72 -23.87
C GLN A 25 9.05 -8.80 -23.27
N GLU A 26 10.21 -9.02 -23.89
CA GLU A 26 11.23 -9.98 -23.44
C GLU A 26 12.23 -9.35 -22.44
N LYS A 27 11.89 -8.23 -21.83
CA LYS A 27 12.81 -7.51 -20.91
C LYS A 27 13.05 -8.30 -19.64
N THR A 28 14.28 -8.25 -19.19
CA THR A 28 14.68 -8.70 -17.87
C THR A 28 14.19 -7.73 -16.80
N MET A 29 14.13 -8.17 -15.56
CA MET A 29 13.79 -7.30 -14.42
C MET A 29 14.74 -6.10 -14.32
N HIS A 30 16.04 -6.32 -14.52
CA HIS A 30 17.04 -5.26 -14.48
C HIS A 30 16.79 -4.19 -15.57
N GLU A 31 16.49 -4.59 -16.80
CA GLU A 31 16.16 -3.66 -17.88
C GLU A 31 14.91 -2.84 -17.57
N VAL A 32 13.86 -3.47 -17.05
CA VAL A 32 12.64 -2.78 -16.64
C VAL A 32 12.92 -1.77 -15.52
N CYS A 33 13.70 -2.15 -14.51
CA CYS A 33 14.08 -1.25 -13.44
C CYS A 33 14.92 -0.06 -13.95
N CYS A 34 15.90 -0.31 -14.83
CA CYS A 34 16.74 0.74 -15.40
C CYS A 34 15.93 1.75 -16.22
N GLU A 35 15.00 1.28 -17.06
CA GLU A 35 14.14 2.15 -17.88
C GLU A 35 13.22 3.05 -17.05
N ASN A 36 12.82 2.58 -15.87
CA ASN A 36 11.93 3.31 -14.97
C ASN A 36 12.67 4.05 -13.83
N ASN A 37 14.02 4.05 -13.86
CA ASN A 37 14.86 4.65 -12.81
C ASN A 37 14.59 4.09 -11.40
N ILE A 38 14.30 2.79 -11.31
CA ILE A 38 14.05 2.08 -10.06
C ILE A 38 15.32 1.30 -9.68
N ASN A 39 15.73 1.40 -8.43
CA ASN A 39 16.78 0.54 -7.89
C ASN A 39 16.31 -0.93 -7.91
N THR A 40 17.06 -1.79 -8.58
CA THR A 40 16.72 -3.21 -8.71
C THR A 40 16.59 -3.90 -7.34
N GLU A 41 17.36 -3.52 -6.32
CA GLU A 41 17.25 -4.08 -4.96
C GLU A 41 15.94 -3.66 -4.28
N VAL A 42 15.45 -2.44 -4.50
CA VAL A 42 14.12 -2.01 -4.01
C VAL A 42 13.03 -2.85 -4.66
N PHE A 43 13.07 -2.96 -5.99
CA PHE A 43 12.11 -3.76 -6.74
C PHE A 43 12.11 -5.23 -6.29
N LEU A 44 13.29 -5.85 -6.17
CA LEU A 44 13.45 -7.23 -5.71
C LEU A 44 12.92 -7.43 -4.29
N THR A 45 13.18 -6.48 -3.40
CA THR A 45 12.68 -6.55 -2.03
C THR A 45 11.15 -6.59 -2.01
N PHE A 46 10.50 -5.68 -2.73
CA PHE A 46 9.05 -5.63 -2.82
C PHE A 46 8.47 -6.86 -3.51
N ALA A 47 9.05 -7.29 -4.64
CA ALA A 47 8.63 -8.51 -5.33
C ALA A 47 8.73 -9.76 -4.45
N ASN A 48 9.72 -9.82 -3.55
CA ASN A 48 9.84 -10.91 -2.57
C ASN A 48 8.76 -10.84 -1.49
N LEU A 49 8.37 -9.65 -1.02
CA LEU A 49 7.21 -9.50 -0.11
C LEU A 49 5.95 -10.04 -0.78
N TYR A 50 5.68 -9.68 -2.04
CA TYR A 50 4.57 -10.24 -2.84
C TYR A 50 4.65 -11.75 -3.06
N ASN A 51 5.79 -12.38 -2.85
CA ASN A 51 5.96 -13.84 -2.91
C ASN A 51 5.99 -14.49 -1.50
N GLY A 52 5.67 -13.74 -0.45
CA GLY A 52 5.67 -14.22 0.93
C GLY A 52 7.08 -14.49 1.50
N ASN A 53 8.11 -13.95 0.87
CA ASN A 53 9.49 -14.15 1.26
C ASN A 53 10.04 -12.91 1.99
N LYS A 54 10.61 -13.11 3.16
CA LYS A 54 11.40 -12.06 3.83
C LYS A 54 12.76 -11.95 3.15
N TYR A 55 12.88 -11.00 2.22
CA TYR A 55 14.13 -10.71 1.54
C TYR A 55 14.90 -9.62 2.29
N VAL A 56 16.17 -9.85 2.53
CA VAL A 56 17.09 -8.83 3.06
C VAL A 56 17.94 -8.33 1.90
N PRO A 57 17.90 -7.03 1.54
CA PRO A 57 18.68 -6.50 0.44
C PRO A 57 20.18 -6.67 0.69
N LYS A 58 20.92 -6.98 -0.36
CA LYS A 58 22.39 -7.16 -0.30
C LYS A 58 23.13 -5.87 0.04
N SER A 59 22.56 -4.75 -0.37
CA SER A 59 23.07 -3.41 -0.08
C SER A 59 22.03 -2.62 0.70
N PRO A 60 22.43 -1.79 1.67
CA PRO A 60 21.49 -0.92 2.37
C PRO A 60 20.86 0.06 1.39
N PHE A 61 19.58 0.34 1.57
CA PHE A 61 18.88 1.37 0.81
C PHE A 61 19.48 2.75 1.08
N THR A 62 19.51 3.56 0.04
CA THR A 62 20.01 4.94 0.06
C THR A 62 18.84 5.92 0.28
N TYR A 63 19.15 7.18 0.52
CA TYR A 63 18.12 8.22 0.62
C TYR A 63 17.38 8.47 -0.71
N ALA A 64 18.03 8.21 -1.86
CA ALA A 64 17.37 8.26 -3.16
C ALA A 64 16.29 7.16 -3.29
N ASP A 65 16.51 6.00 -2.69
CA ASP A 65 15.53 4.90 -2.69
C ASP A 65 14.27 5.25 -1.88
N VAL A 66 14.39 6.06 -0.82
CA VAL A 66 13.24 6.53 -0.02
C VAL A 66 12.23 7.28 -0.88
N LEU A 67 12.69 8.09 -1.83
CA LEU A 67 11.81 8.80 -2.76
C LEU A 67 11.02 7.84 -3.64
N THR A 68 11.67 6.78 -4.14
CA THR A 68 11.02 5.72 -4.91
C THR A 68 9.98 4.97 -4.07
N ILE A 69 10.31 4.64 -2.82
CA ILE A 69 9.40 3.97 -1.87
C ILE A 69 8.18 4.84 -1.58
N VAL A 70 8.37 6.12 -1.27
CA VAL A 70 7.27 7.07 -1.02
C VAL A 70 6.36 7.21 -2.25
N ASN A 71 6.92 7.26 -3.45
CA ASN A 71 6.11 7.33 -4.68
C ASN A 71 5.31 6.05 -4.91
N TYR A 72 5.91 4.89 -4.64
CA TYR A 72 5.22 3.60 -4.68
C TYR A 72 4.01 3.58 -3.74
N LEU A 73 4.20 3.97 -2.46
CA LEU A 73 3.12 4.03 -1.47
C LEU A 73 2.03 5.04 -1.86
N LYS A 74 2.38 6.19 -2.42
CA LYS A 74 1.39 7.14 -2.95
C LYS A 74 0.57 6.58 -4.10
N ASN A 75 1.18 5.82 -5.00
CA ASN A 75 0.47 5.18 -6.11
C ASN A 75 -0.49 4.10 -5.57
N SER A 76 -0.08 3.32 -4.57
CA SER A 76 -0.98 2.36 -3.93
C SER A 76 -2.15 3.06 -3.21
N HIS A 77 -1.92 4.22 -2.56
CA HIS A 77 -3.01 5.04 -1.98
C HIS A 77 -4.02 5.50 -3.03
N SER A 78 -3.55 5.90 -4.22
CA SER A 78 -4.42 6.29 -5.32
C SER A 78 -5.24 5.08 -5.80
N TYR A 79 -4.61 3.93 -6.02
CA TYR A 79 -5.29 2.67 -6.37
C TYR A 79 -6.36 2.32 -5.33
N TYR A 80 -6.04 2.38 -4.03
CA TYR A 80 -7.02 2.11 -2.98
C TYR A 80 -8.20 3.08 -3.05
N SER A 81 -7.93 4.37 -3.03
CA SER A 81 -8.96 5.40 -2.89
C SER A 81 -9.84 5.56 -4.13
N GLU A 82 -9.26 5.42 -5.32
CA GLU A 82 -9.90 5.77 -6.58
C GLU A 82 -10.43 4.56 -7.35
N GLU A 83 -9.91 3.34 -7.07
CA GLU A 83 -10.27 2.16 -7.82
C GLU A 83 -10.88 1.05 -6.96
N ILE A 84 -10.10 0.38 -6.11
CA ILE A 84 -10.54 -0.87 -5.49
C ILE A 84 -11.66 -0.67 -4.46
N TYR A 85 -11.57 0.33 -3.58
CA TYR A 85 -12.63 0.62 -2.61
C TYR A 85 -13.94 1.07 -3.26
N PRO A 86 -13.97 2.00 -4.24
CA PRO A 86 -15.19 2.32 -5.00
C PRO A 86 -15.78 1.09 -5.70
N ASN A 87 -14.96 0.20 -6.27
CA ASN A 87 -15.42 -1.03 -6.93
C ASN A 87 -16.08 -2.01 -5.95
N ILE A 88 -15.48 -2.19 -4.77
CA ILE A 88 -16.05 -3.00 -3.69
C ILE A 88 -17.39 -2.41 -3.24
N LEU A 89 -17.43 -1.12 -2.91
CA LEU A 89 -18.66 -0.44 -2.48
C LEU A 89 -19.76 -0.51 -3.54
N GLY A 90 -19.41 -0.33 -4.82
CA GLY A 90 -20.33 -0.48 -5.94
C GLY A 90 -20.90 -1.90 -6.05
N THR A 91 -20.08 -2.92 -5.81
CA THR A 91 -20.50 -4.32 -5.81
C THR A 91 -21.44 -4.63 -4.63
N ILE A 92 -21.13 -4.12 -3.44
CA ILE A 92 -22.01 -4.23 -2.24
C ILE A 92 -23.37 -3.59 -2.50
N LYS A 93 -23.41 -2.39 -3.09
CA LYS A 93 -24.65 -1.69 -3.46
C LYS A 93 -25.49 -2.49 -4.46
N GLN A 94 -24.86 -3.09 -5.48
CA GLN A 94 -25.56 -3.97 -6.43
C GLN A 94 -26.13 -5.21 -5.72
N MET A 95 -25.40 -5.82 -4.80
CA MET A 95 -25.90 -6.95 -3.99
C MET A 95 -27.09 -6.52 -3.12
N TYR A 96 -27.05 -5.33 -2.52
CA TYR A 96 -28.17 -4.78 -1.74
C TYR A 96 -29.42 -4.58 -2.59
N GLN A 97 -29.27 -4.09 -3.83
CA GLN A 97 -30.42 -3.93 -4.75
C GLN A 97 -31.09 -5.25 -5.11
N LEU A 98 -30.32 -6.32 -5.22
CA LEU A 98 -30.87 -7.67 -5.47
C LEU A 98 -31.49 -8.28 -4.22
N ASN A 99 -30.99 -7.94 -3.05
CA ASN A 99 -31.32 -8.54 -1.76
C ASN A 99 -31.54 -7.44 -0.71
N THR A 100 -32.74 -6.85 -0.68
CA THR A 100 -33.13 -5.75 0.25
C THR A 100 -33.25 -6.20 1.71
N HIS A 101 -32.34 -7.08 2.17
CA HIS A 101 -32.33 -7.54 3.56
C HIS A 101 -31.54 -6.57 4.45
N LYS A 102 -31.95 -6.52 5.73
CA LYS A 102 -31.29 -5.68 6.74
C LYS A 102 -29.80 -5.99 6.88
N GLU A 103 -29.43 -7.22 6.70
CA GLU A 103 -28.03 -7.70 6.77
C GLU A 103 -27.14 -7.05 5.70
N MET A 104 -27.63 -6.91 4.47
CA MET A 104 -26.88 -6.23 3.40
C MET A 104 -26.72 -4.73 3.65
N ALA A 105 -27.71 -4.09 4.25
CA ALA A 105 -27.58 -2.69 4.67
C ALA A 105 -26.52 -2.50 5.75
N LEU A 106 -26.37 -3.48 6.66
CA LEU A 106 -25.29 -3.49 7.66
C LEU A 106 -23.92 -3.68 7.03
N VAL A 107 -23.80 -4.56 6.04
CA VAL A 107 -22.56 -4.76 5.26
C VAL A 107 -22.15 -3.47 4.56
N GLU A 108 -23.09 -2.81 3.88
CA GLU A 108 -22.81 -1.54 3.19
C GLU A 108 -22.36 -0.45 4.18
N LYS A 109 -23.06 -0.32 5.30
CA LYS A 109 -22.70 0.64 6.35
C LYS A 109 -21.33 0.35 6.95
N PHE A 110 -21.07 -0.91 7.30
CA PHE A 110 -19.78 -1.33 7.88
C PHE A 110 -18.63 -1.00 6.92
N PHE A 111 -18.73 -1.42 5.66
CA PHE A 111 -17.70 -1.16 4.67
C PHE A 111 -17.52 0.33 4.39
N GLY A 112 -18.62 1.10 4.35
CA GLY A 112 -18.55 2.56 4.17
C GLY A 112 -17.83 3.26 5.32
N THR A 113 -18.05 2.83 6.57
CA THR A 113 -17.35 3.35 7.74
C THR A 113 -15.86 2.98 7.70
N TYR A 114 -15.57 1.71 7.44
CA TYR A 114 -14.21 1.22 7.28
C TYR A 114 -13.44 1.98 6.19
N PHE A 115 -14.05 2.17 5.02
CA PHE A 115 -13.43 2.94 3.94
C PHE A 115 -13.14 4.40 4.34
N SER A 116 -14.02 5.04 5.12
CA SER A 116 -13.77 6.39 5.61
C SER A 116 -12.55 6.45 6.53
N GLU A 117 -12.41 5.49 7.44
CA GLU A 117 -11.26 5.39 8.35
C GLU A 117 -9.95 5.18 7.57
N VAL A 118 -9.94 4.23 6.63
CA VAL A 118 -8.77 4.01 5.76
C VAL A 118 -8.42 5.26 4.97
N LYS A 119 -9.41 5.95 4.40
CA LYS A 119 -9.18 7.18 3.66
C LYS A 119 -8.56 8.27 4.52
N GLU A 120 -9.00 8.44 5.76
CA GLU A 120 -8.42 9.39 6.71
C GLU A 120 -6.96 9.04 7.02
N HIS A 121 -6.65 7.77 7.20
CA HIS A 121 -5.29 7.26 7.41
C HIS A 121 -4.38 7.57 6.20
N LEU A 122 -4.76 7.17 4.99
CA LEU A 122 -4.00 7.43 3.77
C LEU A 122 -3.82 8.94 3.49
N GLU A 123 -4.85 9.75 3.79
CA GLU A 123 -4.75 11.21 3.68
C GLU A 123 -3.77 11.80 4.70
N TYR A 124 -3.73 11.28 5.92
CA TYR A 124 -2.76 11.70 6.92
C TYR A 124 -1.33 11.42 6.46
N GLU A 125 -1.04 10.24 5.95
CA GLU A 125 0.27 9.91 5.42
C GLU A 125 0.66 10.79 4.23
N ASN A 126 -0.25 10.97 3.29
CA ASN A 126 -0.01 11.81 2.12
C ASN A 126 0.24 13.29 2.47
N LYS A 127 -0.41 13.81 3.52
CA LYS A 127 -0.35 15.25 3.89
C LYS A 127 0.69 15.57 4.96
N ILE A 128 1.03 14.63 5.82
CA ILE A 128 1.91 14.84 6.98
C ILE A 128 3.18 13.99 6.87
N VAL A 129 3.04 12.65 6.80
CA VAL A 129 4.17 11.73 6.89
C VAL A 129 5.11 11.87 5.71
N PHE A 130 4.60 11.71 4.50
CA PHE A 130 5.44 11.76 3.30
C PHE A 130 6.07 13.14 3.05
N PRO A 131 5.38 14.27 3.24
CA PRO A 131 6.02 15.58 3.22
C PRO A 131 7.16 15.73 4.24
N TYR A 132 6.97 15.23 5.48
CA TYR A 132 8.02 15.22 6.48
C TYR A 132 9.25 14.42 6.03
N ILE A 133 9.05 13.22 5.50
CA ILE A 133 10.14 12.39 4.97
C ILE A 133 10.91 13.13 3.86
N LEU A 134 10.20 13.81 2.96
CA LEU A 134 10.81 14.60 1.89
C LEU A 134 11.61 15.80 2.42
N GLU A 135 11.16 16.43 3.52
CA GLU A 135 11.93 17.50 4.19
C GLU A 135 13.22 16.94 4.80
N LEU A 136 13.20 15.77 5.42
CA LEU A 136 14.41 15.12 5.93
C LEU A 136 15.44 14.86 4.82
N ILE A 137 15.00 14.37 3.66
CA ILE A 137 15.87 14.15 2.50
C ILE A 137 16.52 15.47 2.07
N ARG A 138 15.72 16.53 1.89
CA ARG A 138 16.23 17.84 1.50
C ARG A 138 17.23 18.41 2.50
N LYS A 139 16.99 18.20 3.80
CA LYS A 139 17.91 18.63 4.85
C LYS A 139 19.23 17.86 4.85
N ILE A 140 19.19 16.57 4.52
CA ILE A 140 20.40 15.74 4.40
C ILE A 140 21.23 16.16 3.20
N GLU A 141 20.57 16.46 2.06
CA GLU A 141 21.23 16.90 0.82
C GLU A 141 21.76 18.34 0.92
N ASN A 142 21.01 19.20 1.59
CA ASN A 142 21.39 20.60 1.80
C ASN A 142 21.29 20.96 3.29
N PRO A 143 22.43 20.99 4.02
CA PRO A 143 22.45 21.31 5.45
C PRO A 143 21.88 22.70 5.81
N ASP A 144 21.89 23.65 4.87
CA ASP A 144 21.34 25.00 5.06
C ASP A 144 19.82 25.06 4.80
N TYR A 145 19.21 23.98 4.30
CA TYR A 145 17.77 23.92 4.08
C TYR A 145 17.03 24.11 5.43
N PRO A 146 16.11 25.07 5.54
CA PRO A 146 15.36 25.27 6.77
C PRO A 146 14.50 24.03 7.01
N ILE A 147 14.61 23.44 8.21
CA ILE A 147 13.64 22.44 8.63
C ILE A 147 12.30 23.16 8.75
N GLY A 148 11.29 22.69 8.03
CA GLY A 148 9.94 23.23 8.09
C GLY A 148 9.35 23.11 9.50
N GLN A 149 8.18 23.70 9.70
CA GLN A 149 7.49 23.70 11.00
C GLN A 149 6.78 22.35 11.29
N ILE A 150 6.98 21.31 10.47
CA ILE A 150 6.37 20.01 10.69
C ILE A 150 7.09 19.39 11.90
N LYS A 151 6.48 19.57 13.07
CA LYS A 151 6.86 18.84 14.28
C LYS A 151 6.29 17.43 14.15
N TYR A 152 7.08 16.54 13.61
CA TYR A 152 6.75 15.13 13.42
C TYR A 152 7.98 14.29 13.72
N SER A 153 7.80 13.03 14.08
CA SER A 153 8.90 12.10 14.33
C SER A 153 8.53 10.70 13.87
N VAL A 154 9.54 9.85 13.68
CA VAL A 154 9.33 8.44 13.36
C VAL A 154 8.57 7.69 14.46
N GLU A 155 8.71 8.12 15.73
CA GLU A 155 7.95 7.56 16.85
C GLU A 155 6.45 7.84 16.70
N GLU A 156 6.08 9.08 16.31
CA GLU A 156 4.69 9.44 16.01
C GLU A 156 4.14 8.68 14.81
N TYR A 157 4.98 8.35 13.82
CA TYR A 157 4.58 7.50 12.69
C TYR A 157 4.23 6.08 13.17
N GLN A 158 5.09 5.47 13.99
CA GLN A 158 4.85 4.13 14.53
C GLN A 158 3.58 4.07 15.41
N ASP A 159 3.35 5.10 16.22
CA ASP A 159 2.19 5.15 17.12
C ASP A 159 0.85 5.34 16.39
N ASN A 160 0.87 5.91 15.17
CA ASN A 160 -0.32 6.14 14.36
C ASN A 160 -0.52 5.09 13.24
N HIS A 161 0.34 4.09 13.18
CA HIS A 161 0.24 3.01 12.19
C HIS A 161 -0.70 1.92 12.73
N ASP A 162 -1.95 1.94 12.30
CA ASP A 162 -3.00 0.98 12.69
C ASP A 162 -3.08 -0.19 11.69
N ASP A 163 -3.41 -1.37 12.19
CA ASP A 163 -3.70 -2.57 11.37
C ASP A 163 -5.08 -2.43 10.71
N ILE A 164 -5.11 -1.65 9.62
CA ILE A 164 -6.35 -1.36 8.89
C ILE A 164 -6.94 -2.59 8.18
N GLU A 165 -6.15 -3.62 7.93
CA GLU A 165 -6.56 -4.86 7.26
C GLU A 165 -7.41 -5.81 8.12
N GLU A 166 -7.34 -5.77 9.46
CA GLU A 166 -8.07 -6.71 10.33
C GLU A 166 -9.59 -6.71 10.09
N LYS A 167 -10.17 -5.54 9.81
CA LYS A 167 -11.62 -5.41 9.57
C LYS A 167 -12.09 -6.09 8.29
N LEU A 168 -11.20 -6.34 7.32
CA LEU A 168 -11.52 -7.06 6.09
C LEU A 168 -11.78 -8.53 6.34
N ASP A 169 -11.06 -9.14 7.29
CA ASP A 169 -11.29 -10.52 7.70
C ASP A 169 -12.71 -10.71 8.26
N ASP A 170 -13.18 -9.79 9.09
CA ASP A 170 -14.54 -9.83 9.63
C ASP A 170 -15.59 -9.78 8.51
N LEU A 171 -15.40 -8.92 7.51
CA LEU A 171 -16.30 -8.80 6.37
C LEU A 171 -16.30 -10.08 5.50
N LYS A 172 -15.14 -10.66 5.21
CA LYS A 172 -15.02 -11.93 4.47
C LYS A 172 -15.70 -13.07 5.24
N ASN A 173 -15.46 -13.16 6.54
CA ASN A 173 -16.10 -14.14 7.41
C ASN A 173 -17.63 -14.00 7.41
N LEU A 174 -18.14 -12.78 7.49
CA LEU A 174 -19.57 -12.49 7.42
C LEU A 174 -20.16 -12.98 6.08
N LEU A 175 -19.52 -12.65 4.96
CA LEU A 175 -19.98 -13.01 3.62
C LEU A 175 -19.94 -14.54 3.36
N ILE A 176 -18.94 -15.24 3.91
CA ILE A 176 -18.75 -16.67 3.66
C ILE A 176 -19.60 -17.53 4.61
N LYS A 177 -19.66 -17.16 5.90
CA LYS A 177 -20.22 -18.05 6.95
C LYS A 177 -21.65 -17.71 7.31
N TYR A 178 -22.06 -16.44 7.28
CA TYR A 178 -23.28 -16.00 7.95
C TYR A 178 -24.31 -15.36 7.03
N LEU A 179 -23.88 -14.75 5.93
CA LEU A 179 -24.81 -14.06 5.04
C LEU A 179 -25.44 -15.04 4.03
N PRO A 180 -26.75 -15.32 4.08
CA PRO A 180 -27.40 -16.23 3.14
C PRO A 180 -27.24 -15.76 1.70
N GLN A 181 -26.96 -16.71 0.79
CA GLN A 181 -26.86 -16.43 -0.64
C GLN A 181 -28.27 -16.36 -1.25
N LYS A 182 -28.56 -15.29 -2.00
CA LYS A 182 -29.85 -15.08 -2.67
C LYS A 182 -29.65 -14.44 -4.05
N ASN A 183 -29.48 -15.27 -5.07
CA ASN A 183 -29.31 -14.85 -6.48
C ASN A 183 -28.15 -13.87 -6.73
N ASP A 184 -27.23 -13.74 -5.80
CA ASP A 184 -26.08 -12.81 -5.80
C ASP A 184 -24.73 -13.51 -6.00
N GLN A 185 -24.73 -14.78 -6.40
CA GLN A 185 -23.54 -15.62 -6.46
C GLN A 185 -22.38 -14.99 -7.24
N VAL A 186 -22.67 -14.37 -8.39
CA VAL A 186 -21.64 -13.76 -9.25
C VAL A 186 -21.04 -12.53 -8.57
N LEU A 187 -21.90 -11.66 -8.01
CA LEU A 187 -21.45 -10.45 -7.30
C LEU A 187 -20.70 -10.80 -6.03
N ARG A 188 -21.17 -11.80 -5.27
CA ARG A 188 -20.50 -12.27 -4.05
C ARG A 188 -19.10 -12.79 -4.34
N ARG A 189 -18.95 -13.59 -5.40
CA ARG A 189 -17.64 -14.06 -5.83
C ARG A 189 -16.73 -12.90 -6.23
N LYS A 190 -17.23 -11.94 -7.02
CA LYS A 190 -16.48 -10.74 -7.39
C LYS A 190 -16.06 -9.95 -6.15
N LEU A 191 -16.99 -9.72 -5.22
CA LEU A 191 -16.72 -9.02 -3.97
C LEU A 191 -15.62 -9.72 -3.16
N LEU A 192 -15.73 -11.03 -2.97
CA LEU A 192 -14.72 -11.80 -2.23
C LEU A 192 -13.34 -11.74 -2.88
N PHE A 193 -13.25 -11.86 -4.21
CA PHE A 193 -11.96 -11.72 -4.90
C PHE A 193 -11.35 -10.33 -4.70
N ASN A 194 -12.15 -9.27 -4.83
CA ASN A 194 -11.66 -7.92 -4.59
C ASN A 194 -11.23 -7.70 -3.12
N LEU A 195 -11.93 -8.30 -2.15
CA LEU A 195 -11.54 -8.24 -0.74
C LEU A 195 -10.24 -9.00 -0.46
N PHE A 196 -10.04 -10.17 -1.07
CA PHE A 196 -8.78 -10.91 -0.95
C PHE A 196 -7.60 -10.17 -1.59
N GLU A 197 -7.82 -9.56 -2.75
CA GLU A 197 -6.83 -8.76 -3.44
C GLU A 197 -6.43 -7.53 -2.61
N LEU A 198 -7.43 -6.78 -2.13
CA LEU A 198 -7.21 -5.61 -1.30
C LEU A 198 -6.44 -5.94 -0.01
N GLU A 199 -6.88 -6.96 0.74
CA GLU A 199 -6.22 -7.39 1.97
C GLU A 199 -4.77 -7.82 1.72
N TYR A 200 -4.55 -8.57 0.65
CA TYR A 200 -3.21 -9.02 0.29
C TYR A 200 -2.28 -7.84 0.02
N ASP A 201 -2.75 -6.87 -0.76
CA ASP A 201 -1.97 -5.70 -1.13
C ASP A 201 -1.75 -4.74 0.06
N LEU A 202 -2.78 -4.50 0.88
CA LEU A 202 -2.65 -3.73 2.13
C LEU A 202 -1.62 -4.35 3.09
N ASN A 203 -1.62 -5.67 3.23
CA ASN A 203 -0.63 -6.36 4.07
C ASN A 203 0.81 -6.16 3.55
N ILE A 204 1.01 -6.16 2.23
CA ILE A 204 2.32 -5.84 1.64
C ILE A 204 2.66 -4.37 1.86
N HIS A 205 1.69 -3.48 1.71
CA HIS A 205 1.85 -2.04 1.96
C HIS A 205 2.35 -1.79 3.40
N SER A 206 1.65 -2.30 4.41
CA SER A 206 2.07 -2.21 5.82
C SER A 206 3.46 -2.80 6.06
N GLN A 207 3.79 -3.96 5.45
CA GLN A 207 5.14 -4.52 5.55
C GLN A 207 6.22 -3.62 4.95
N ILE A 208 5.94 -2.93 3.84
CA ILE A 208 6.88 -1.97 3.24
C ILE A 208 7.14 -0.80 4.20
N GLU A 209 6.10 -0.31 4.86
CA GLU A 209 6.22 0.77 5.84
C GLU A 209 7.00 0.32 7.08
N ASP A 210 6.58 -0.75 7.72
CA ASP A 210 7.16 -1.24 8.97
C ASP A 210 8.60 -1.74 8.83
N LEU A 211 8.86 -2.53 7.79
CA LEU A 211 10.15 -3.22 7.66
C LEU A 211 11.18 -2.39 6.88
N ILE A 212 10.73 -1.40 6.10
CA ILE A 212 11.63 -0.68 5.19
C ILE A 212 11.58 0.82 5.43
N LEU A 213 10.41 1.48 5.28
CA LEU A 213 10.33 2.93 5.33
C LEU A 213 10.62 3.50 6.72
N ILE A 214 9.94 3.02 7.75
CA ILE A 214 10.11 3.47 9.13
C ILE A 214 11.57 3.33 9.60
N PRO A 215 12.26 2.17 9.44
CA PRO A 215 13.67 2.05 9.77
C PRO A 215 14.60 2.98 8.98
N LEU A 216 14.27 3.30 7.73
CA LEU A 216 15.04 4.27 6.94
C LEU A 216 14.87 5.69 7.48
N VAL A 217 13.64 6.09 7.80
CA VAL A 217 13.34 7.41 8.39
C VAL A 217 14.05 7.57 9.73
N ALA A 218 14.03 6.56 10.60
CA ALA A 218 14.76 6.57 11.86
C ALA A 218 16.28 6.79 11.69
N LYS A 219 16.87 6.17 10.64
CA LYS A 219 18.28 6.40 10.30
C LYS A 219 18.53 7.83 9.82
N MET A 220 17.60 8.40 9.05
CA MET A 220 17.69 9.78 8.56
C MET A 220 17.66 10.78 9.71
N GLU A 221 16.73 10.64 10.65
CA GLU A 221 16.65 11.47 11.86
C GLU A 221 17.92 11.37 12.71
N SER A 222 18.40 10.15 12.96
CA SER A 222 19.63 9.92 13.70
C SER A 222 20.85 10.56 13.04
N HIS A 223 20.92 10.54 11.70
CA HIS A 223 21.99 11.16 10.93
C HIS A 223 21.98 12.69 11.10
N LEU A 224 20.83 13.32 11.03
CA LEU A 224 20.67 14.76 11.21
C LEU A 224 20.98 15.19 12.65
N THR A 225 20.51 14.46 13.65
CA THR A 225 20.78 14.76 15.07
C THR A 225 22.28 14.72 15.40
N LYS A 226 23.03 13.74 14.85
CA LYS A 226 24.48 13.62 15.05
C LYS A 226 25.29 14.73 14.37
N LYS A 227 24.80 15.33 13.29
CA LYS A 227 25.45 16.45 12.62
C LYS A 227 25.20 17.81 13.29
N MET A 228 24.23 17.90 14.18
CA MET A 228 23.88 19.12 14.91
C MET A 228 24.56 19.21 16.31
N GLN A 229 25.25 18.13 16.74
CA GLN A 229 26.12 18.10 17.92
C GLN A 229 27.60 18.29 17.54
#